data_a3032cf3a435887c01f045bf270499fc
#
_entry.id   a3032cf3a435887c01f045bf270499fc
#
_cell.length_a   1.000
_cell.length_b   1.000
_cell.length_c   1.000
_cell.angle_alpha   90.00
_cell.angle_beta   90.00
_cell.angle_gamma   90.00
#
_symmetry.space_group_name_H-M   'P 1'
#
loop_
_entity.id
_entity.type
_entity.pdbx_description
1 polymer ?
#
loop_
_entity_poly.entity_id
_entity_poly.type
_entity_poly.pdbx_seq_one_letter_code
_entity_poly.pdbx_strand_id
1 'polypeptide(L)'
;GNAGMASLATVRDVDVKNPEAIVALAKEINAELVVIGPEIPLVAGAVDALVAAGIPAFGPSKQAAQLEGSKAFAKDVMAAAGVRTAKARRVTAEDEIDVALDAFGAPYVVKDDGLAGGKGVVVTHDRDEAKAHAQAVIAAGNPVLVESFLDGPEAVSYTHLRAHET
;
A
#
# COMPACT_ATOMS: atom_id res chain seq x y z
N GLY A 1 12.37 7.89 15.16
CA GLY A 1 13.20 8.93 14.54
C GLY A 1 14.63 8.46 14.34
N ASN A 2 15.44 9.22 13.62
CA ASN A 2 16.87 8.93 13.46
C ASN A 2 17.72 9.98 14.20
N ALA A 3 19.04 9.68 14.37
CA ALA A 3 19.96 10.57 15.10
C ALA A 3 20.06 11.99 14.51
N GLY A 4 19.95 12.11 13.18
CA GLY A 4 19.96 13.41 12.50
C GLY A 4 18.72 14.26 12.84
N MET A 5 17.55 13.64 12.92
CA MET A 5 16.33 14.34 13.34
C MET A 5 16.41 14.82 14.81
N ALA A 6 16.98 14.01 15.69
CA ALA A 6 17.08 14.34 17.11
C ALA A 6 17.93 15.58 17.39
N SER A 7 18.85 15.96 16.49
CA SER A 7 19.66 17.18 16.60
C SER A 7 18.91 18.45 16.16
N LEU A 8 17.81 18.31 15.41
CA LEU A 8 17.05 19.41 14.80
C LEU A 8 15.66 19.59 15.39
N ALA A 9 15.09 18.55 16.01
CA ALA A 9 13.73 18.56 16.51
C ALA A 9 13.57 17.65 17.73
N THR A 10 12.53 17.89 18.50
CA THR A 10 12.15 17.00 19.61
C THR A 10 11.53 15.74 19.06
N VAL A 11 12.15 14.59 19.34
CA VAL A 11 11.63 13.27 18.96
C VAL A 11 10.76 12.73 20.08
N ARG A 12 9.60 12.17 19.72
CA ARG A 12 8.67 11.46 20.60
C ARG A 12 8.37 10.09 20.02
N ASP A 13 8.24 9.11 20.88
CA ASP A 13 7.76 7.78 20.48
C ASP A 13 6.23 7.76 20.54
N VAL A 14 5.63 7.23 19.47
CA VAL A 14 4.19 7.05 19.36
C VAL A 14 3.91 5.81 18.50
N ASP A 15 2.89 5.05 18.85
CA ASP A 15 2.40 3.99 18.00
C ASP A 15 1.71 4.60 16.77
N VAL A 16 2.41 4.63 15.65
CA VAL A 16 1.91 5.20 14.39
C VAL A 16 0.78 4.40 13.75
N LYS A 17 0.51 3.17 14.23
CA LYS A 17 -0.63 2.35 13.80
C LYS A 17 -1.90 2.65 14.58
N ASN A 18 -1.78 3.42 15.65
CA ASN A 18 -2.89 3.81 16.52
C ASN A 18 -3.22 5.30 16.33
N PRO A 19 -4.28 5.64 15.57
CA PRO A 19 -4.70 7.04 15.34
C PRO A 19 -4.97 7.82 16.63
N GLU A 20 -5.55 7.17 17.66
CA GLU A 20 -5.86 7.78 18.94
C GLU A 20 -4.59 8.18 19.70
N ALA A 21 -3.53 7.36 19.62
CA ALA A 21 -2.23 7.69 20.20
C ALA A 21 -1.60 8.91 19.52
N ILE A 22 -1.74 9.03 18.20
CA ILE A 22 -1.28 10.20 17.43
C ILE A 22 -2.04 11.47 17.87
N VAL A 23 -3.37 11.37 18.01
CA VAL A 23 -4.22 12.48 18.49
C VAL A 23 -3.83 12.90 19.92
N ALA A 24 -3.58 11.93 20.80
CA ALA A 24 -3.19 12.20 22.18
C ALA A 24 -1.84 12.95 22.23
N LEU A 25 -0.85 12.49 21.46
CA LEU A 25 0.46 13.17 21.37
C LEU A 25 0.30 14.57 20.79
N ALA A 26 -0.48 14.76 19.73
CA ALA A 26 -0.70 16.06 19.13
C ALA A 26 -1.32 17.07 20.11
N LYS A 27 -2.26 16.62 20.95
CA LYS A 27 -2.84 17.44 22.03
C LYS A 27 -1.85 17.74 23.13
N GLU A 28 -1.04 16.76 23.56
CA GLU A 28 -0.01 16.93 24.59
C GLU A 28 0.98 18.04 24.23
N ILE A 29 1.42 18.08 22.98
CA ILE A 29 2.40 19.05 22.50
C ILE A 29 1.76 20.33 21.95
N ASN A 30 0.42 20.46 22.01
CA ASN A 30 -0.34 21.57 21.44
C ASN A 30 0.00 21.82 19.95
N ALA A 31 0.00 20.75 19.14
CA ALA A 31 0.33 20.84 17.72
C ALA A 31 -0.70 21.71 16.97
N GLU A 32 -0.23 22.72 16.25
CA GLU A 32 -1.05 23.58 15.40
C GLU A 32 -1.32 22.95 14.01
N LEU A 33 -0.43 22.06 13.57
CA LEU A 33 -0.52 21.31 12.35
C LEU A 33 0.21 19.96 12.50
N VAL A 34 -0.41 18.89 12.03
CA VAL A 34 0.21 17.56 11.96
C VAL A 34 0.38 17.14 10.50
N VAL A 35 1.59 16.81 10.09
CA VAL A 35 1.89 16.30 8.74
C VAL A 35 2.18 14.82 8.85
N ILE A 36 1.39 14.01 8.14
CA ILE A 36 1.55 12.56 8.10
C ILE A 36 2.23 12.19 6.78
N GLY A 37 3.50 11.76 6.84
CA GLY A 37 4.28 11.39 5.67
C GLY A 37 4.18 9.91 5.27
N PRO A 38 4.32 8.94 6.22
CA PRO A 38 4.35 7.52 5.86
C PRO A 38 2.95 6.93 5.66
N GLU A 39 2.87 5.83 4.91
CA GLU A 39 1.62 5.20 4.48
C GLU A 39 0.88 4.53 5.64
N ILE A 40 1.59 3.89 6.57
CA ILE A 40 1.00 3.10 7.66
C ILE A 40 0.00 3.91 8.49
N PRO A 41 0.34 5.08 9.06
CA PRO A 41 -0.64 5.89 9.80
C PRO A 41 -1.75 6.45 8.92
N LEU A 42 -1.49 6.72 7.64
CA LEU A 42 -2.53 7.18 6.70
C LEU A 42 -3.59 6.11 6.48
N VAL A 43 -3.17 4.88 6.19
CA VAL A 43 -4.09 3.74 6.03
C VAL A 43 -4.82 3.40 7.33
N ALA A 44 -4.18 3.60 8.48
CA ALA A 44 -4.83 3.46 9.79
C ALA A 44 -5.91 4.51 10.04
N GLY A 45 -5.81 5.71 9.42
CA GLY A 45 -6.80 6.78 9.54
C GLY A 45 -6.38 7.92 10.46
N ALA A 46 -5.08 8.15 10.60
CA ALA A 46 -4.54 9.19 11.49
C ALA A 46 -5.05 10.60 11.12
N VAL A 47 -5.15 10.92 9.83
CA VAL A 47 -5.66 12.22 9.36
C VAL A 47 -7.13 12.41 9.75
N ASP A 48 -7.96 11.38 9.53
CA ASP A 48 -9.39 11.44 9.88
C ASP A 48 -9.58 11.64 11.39
N ALA A 49 -8.80 10.94 12.22
CA ALA A 49 -8.86 11.07 13.67
C ALA A 49 -8.40 12.45 14.16
N LEU A 50 -7.34 13.02 13.58
CA LEU A 50 -6.84 14.36 13.89
C LEU A 50 -7.89 15.42 13.53
N VAL A 51 -8.45 15.35 12.32
CA VAL A 51 -9.49 16.28 11.87
C VAL A 51 -10.74 16.19 12.76
N ALA A 52 -11.18 14.97 13.11
CA ALA A 52 -12.29 14.77 14.04
C ALA A 52 -12.01 15.33 15.44
N ALA A 53 -10.76 15.38 15.86
CA ALA A 53 -10.32 15.99 17.11
C ALA A 53 -10.11 17.52 17.04
N GLY A 54 -10.39 18.15 15.88
CA GLY A 54 -10.22 19.58 15.64
C GLY A 54 -8.76 20.02 15.42
N ILE A 55 -7.86 19.09 15.11
CA ILE A 55 -6.45 19.37 14.89
C ILE A 55 -6.20 19.41 13.38
N PRO A 56 -5.66 20.51 12.81
CA PRO A 56 -5.31 20.58 11.42
C PRO A 56 -4.30 19.48 11.03
N ALA A 57 -4.56 18.77 9.95
CA ALA A 57 -3.70 17.68 9.49
C ALA A 57 -3.49 17.75 7.97
N PHE A 58 -2.27 17.46 7.52
CA PHE A 58 -1.92 17.30 6.12
C PHE A 58 -1.65 15.82 5.81
N GLY A 59 -2.37 15.30 4.85
CA GLY A 59 -2.31 13.92 4.36
C GLY A 59 -3.66 13.49 3.79
N PRO A 60 -3.72 12.40 3.03
CA PRO A 60 -4.97 11.84 2.53
C PRO A 60 -5.81 11.25 3.67
N SER A 61 -7.13 11.23 3.48
CA SER A 61 -8.03 10.47 4.36
C SER A 61 -7.72 8.97 4.32
N LYS A 62 -8.22 8.22 5.30
CA LYS A 62 -8.12 6.75 5.34
C LYS A 62 -8.60 6.12 4.03
N GLN A 63 -9.71 6.62 3.49
CA GLN A 63 -10.26 6.12 2.23
C GLN A 63 -9.34 6.41 1.05
N ALA A 64 -8.82 7.62 0.92
CA ALA A 64 -7.90 7.99 -0.15
C ALA A 64 -6.57 7.24 -0.04
N ALA A 65 -6.07 7.00 1.18
CA ALA A 65 -4.85 6.24 1.43
C ALA A 65 -4.94 4.77 0.97
N GLN A 66 -6.16 4.23 0.76
CA GLN A 66 -6.33 2.89 0.21
C GLN A 66 -5.78 2.75 -1.22
N LEU A 67 -5.60 3.83 -1.96
CA LEU A 67 -4.93 3.77 -3.28
C LEU A 67 -3.50 3.19 -3.19
N GLU A 68 -2.82 3.40 -2.06
CA GLU A 68 -1.53 2.78 -1.75
C GLU A 68 -1.70 1.54 -0.88
N GLY A 69 -2.66 1.56 0.05
CA GLY A 69 -2.88 0.53 1.05
C GLY A 69 -3.45 -0.79 0.53
N SER A 70 -4.13 -0.78 -0.63
CA SER A 70 -4.72 -1.96 -1.25
C SER A 70 -4.59 -1.89 -2.78
N LYS A 71 -3.87 -2.84 -3.34
CA LYS A 71 -3.72 -2.96 -4.79
C LYS A 71 -5.03 -3.28 -5.48
N ALA A 72 -5.90 -4.08 -4.82
CA ALA A 72 -7.23 -4.38 -5.32
C ALA A 72 -8.09 -3.12 -5.40
N PHE A 73 -8.12 -2.31 -4.34
CA PHE A 73 -8.84 -1.03 -4.33
C PHE A 73 -8.32 -0.08 -5.42
N ALA A 74 -7.00 0.03 -5.57
CA ALA A 74 -6.40 0.84 -6.62
C ALA A 74 -6.82 0.36 -8.03
N LYS A 75 -6.91 -0.96 -8.25
CA LYS A 75 -7.41 -1.54 -9.51
C LYS A 75 -8.86 -1.19 -9.77
N ASP A 76 -9.72 -1.24 -8.77
CA ASP A 76 -11.13 -0.86 -8.89
C ASP A 76 -11.28 0.62 -9.26
N VAL A 77 -10.51 1.52 -8.64
CA VAL A 77 -10.48 2.95 -8.98
C VAL A 77 -9.97 3.17 -10.40
N MET A 78 -8.88 2.49 -10.80
CA MET A 78 -8.35 2.57 -12.16
C MET A 78 -9.38 2.08 -13.20
N ALA A 79 -10.07 0.98 -12.92
CA ALA A 79 -11.11 0.46 -13.79
C ALA A 79 -12.28 1.45 -13.94
N ALA A 80 -12.74 2.05 -12.84
CA ALA A 80 -13.79 3.07 -12.85
C ALA A 80 -13.38 4.34 -13.62
N ALA A 81 -12.10 4.70 -13.58
CA ALA A 81 -11.55 5.85 -14.28
C ALA A 81 -11.12 5.56 -15.74
N GLY A 82 -11.26 4.31 -16.21
CA GLY A 82 -10.83 3.92 -17.56
C GLY A 82 -9.31 3.88 -17.74
N VAL A 83 -8.55 3.83 -16.65
CA VAL A 83 -7.08 3.73 -16.69
C VAL A 83 -6.65 2.31 -17.01
N ARG A 84 -5.81 2.16 -18.03
CA ARG A 84 -5.28 0.84 -18.42
C ARG A 84 -4.25 0.34 -17.40
N THR A 85 -4.43 -0.90 -16.97
CA THR A 85 -3.53 -1.61 -16.07
C THR A 85 -3.59 -3.11 -16.36
N ALA A 86 -2.69 -3.91 -15.77
CA ALA A 86 -2.77 -5.37 -15.86
C ALA A 86 -4.14 -5.86 -15.36
N LYS A 87 -4.70 -6.87 -16.03
CA LYS A 87 -5.88 -7.57 -15.51
C LYS A 87 -5.51 -8.23 -14.19
N ALA A 88 -6.44 -8.24 -13.25
CA ALA A 88 -6.19 -8.77 -11.92
C ALA A 88 -7.36 -9.61 -11.43
N ARG A 89 -7.05 -10.59 -10.57
CA ARG A 89 -8.02 -11.37 -9.81
C ARG A 89 -7.60 -11.37 -8.35
N ARG A 90 -8.50 -10.93 -7.48
CA ARG A 90 -8.32 -11.01 -6.04
C ARG A 90 -8.66 -12.42 -5.58
N VAL A 91 -7.81 -12.96 -4.71
CA VAL A 91 -7.90 -14.30 -4.12
C VAL A 91 -7.86 -14.16 -2.61
N THR A 92 -8.83 -14.75 -1.93
CA THR A 92 -8.97 -14.67 -0.48
C THR A 92 -8.94 -16.03 0.21
N ALA A 93 -9.04 -17.11 -0.57
CA ALA A 93 -9.04 -18.48 -0.11
C ALA A 93 -8.11 -19.36 -0.96
N GLU A 94 -7.56 -20.41 -0.36
CA GLU A 94 -6.58 -21.28 -1.04
C GLU A 94 -7.15 -22.00 -2.25
N ASP A 95 -8.42 -22.39 -2.22
CA ASP A 95 -9.11 -23.09 -3.30
C ASP A 95 -9.33 -22.22 -4.54
N GLU A 96 -9.17 -20.91 -4.42
CA GLU A 96 -9.25 -19.95 -5.54
C GLU A 96 -7.92 -19.78 -6.28
N ILE A 97 -6.77 -20.18 -5.67
CA ILE A 97 -5.43 -19.91 -6.19
C ILE A 97 -5.23 -20.53 -7.58
N ASP A 98 -5.51 -21.82 -7.72
CA ASP A 98 -5.28 -22.52 -8.97
C ASP A 98 -6.08 -21.91 -10.11
N VAL A 99 -7.33 -21.57 -9.86
CA VAL A 99 -8.21 -20.92 -10.85
C VAL A 99 -7.68 -19.53 -11.24
N ALA A 100 -7.11 -18.79 -10.30
CA ALA A 100 -6.53 -17.48 -10.56
C ALA A 100 -5.24 -17.57 -11.38
N LEU A 101 -4.36 -18.53 -11.07
CA LEU A 101 -3.13 -18.78 -11.83
C LEU A 101 -3.45 -19.23 -13.27
N ASP A 102 -4.42 -20.12 -13.44
CA ASP A 102 -4.83 -20.62 -14.77
C ASP A 102 -5.47 -19.53 -15.63
N ALA A 103 -6.09 -18.52 -15.00
CA ALA A 103 -6.73 -17.42 -15.73
C ALA A 103 -5.74 -16.53 -16.49
N PHE A 104 -4.49 -16.43 -16.03
CA PHE A 104 -3.48 -15.55 -16.62
C PHE A 104 -2.30 -16.30 -17.23
N GLY A 105 -1.96 -17.49 -16.71
CA GLY A 105 -0.82 -18.28 -17.17
C GLY A 105 0.54 -17.66 -16.79
N ALA A 106 1.60 -18.28 -17.28
CA ALA A 106 2.98 -17.83 -17.06
C ALA A 106 3.38 -16.70 -18.03
N PRO A 107 4.21 -15.74 -17.61
CA PRO A 107 4.77 -15.59 -16.25
C PRO A 107 3.68 -15.25 -15.22
N TYR A 108 3.69 -15.96 -14.10
CA TYR A 108 2.76 -15.71 -13.00
C TYR A 108 3.17 -14.48 -12.22
N VAL A 109 2.25 -13.55 -11.99
CA VAL A 109 2.46 -12.36 -11.16
C VAL A 109 1.55 -12.46 -9.95
N VAL A 110 2.14 -12.65 -8.78
CA VAL A 110 1.41 -12.85 -7.52
C VAL A 110 1.85 -11.78 -6.52
N LYS A 111 0.89 -11.03 -5.99
CA LYS A 111 1.15 -9.89 -5.11
C LYS A 111 0.35 -10.00 -3.81
N ASP A 112 1.00 -9.72 -2.68
CA ASP A 112 0.31 -9.38 -1.44
C ASP A 112 -0.48 -8.08 -1.65
N ASP A 113 -1.77 -8.08 -1.33
CA ASP A 113 -2.63 -6.90 -1.52
C ASP A 113 -2.29 -5.75 -0.57
N GLY A 114 -1.66 -6.06 0.58
CA GLY A 114 -1.31 -5.08 1.61
C GLY A 114 -0.04 -4.27 1.35
N LEU A 115 0.30 -3.44 2.34
CA LEU A 115 1.58 -2.71 2.40
C LEU A 115 2.72 -3.68 2.70
N ALA A 116 3.42 -4.14 1.66
CA ALA A 116 4.49 -5.15 1.76
C ALA A 116 5.91 -4.57 1.59
N GLY A 117 6.06 -3.25 1.50
CA GLY A 117 7.36 -2.58 1.37
C GLY A 117 8.19 -3.05 0.18
N GLY A 118 7.55 -3.36 -0.96
CA GLY A 118 8.20 -3.86 -2.17
C GLY A 118 8.59 -5.35 -2.14
N LYS A 119 8.32 -6.07 -1.05
CA LYS A 119 8.73 -7.49 -0.88
C LYS A 119 7.58 -8.49 -1.07
N GLY A 120 6.38 -8.04 -1.31
CA GLY A 120 5.17 -8.87 -1.45
C GLY A 120 4.83 -9.27 -2.89
N VAL A 121 5.79 -9.23 -3.81
CA VAL A 121 5.55 -9.54 -5.23
C VAL A 121 6.49 -10.64 -5.69
N VAL A 122 5.90 -11.66 -6.31
CA VAL A 122 6.64 -12.72 -7.03
C VAL A 122 6.23 -12.67 -8.50
N VAL A 123 7.23 -12.70 -9.38
CA VAL A 123 7.07 -12.89 -10.83
C VAL A 123 7.90 -14.10 -11.22
N THR A 124 7.25 -15.16 -11.68
CA THR A 124 7.93 -16.43 -11.96
C THR A 124 7.25 -17.21 -13.09
N HIS A 125 8.01 -18.06 -13.77
CA HIS A 125 7.47 -19.06 -14.71
C HIS A 125 7.09 -20.37 -14.00
N ASP A 126 7.54 -20.56 -12.76
CA ASP A 126 7.26 -21.74 -11.97
C ASP A 126 5.89 -21.58 -11.25
N ARG A 127 4.96 -22.47 -11.60
CA ARG A 127 3.61 -22.48 -11.03
C ARG A 127 3.62 -22.82 -9.54
N ASP A 128 4.48 -23.74 -9.13
CA ASP A 128 4.52 -24.19 -7.75
C ASP A 128 5.10 -23.10 -6.85
N GLU A 129 6.09 -22.34 -7.32
CA GLU A 129 6.61 -21.15 -6.63
C GLU A 129 5.52 -20.08 -6.50
N ALA A 130 4.79 -19.78 -7.57
CA ALA A 130 3.69 -18.82 -7.55
C ALA A 130 2.59 -19.23 -6.55
N LYS A 131 2.23 -20.52 -6.55
CA LYS A 131 1.23 -21.08 -5.64
C LYS A 131 1.69 -21.02 -4.19
N ALA A 132 2.93 -21.43 -3.91
CA ALA A 132 3.48 -21.39 -2.55
C ALA A 132 3.52 -19.96 -2.00
N HIS A 133 3.87 -18.96 -2.82
CA HIS A 133 3.82 -17.56 -2.41
C HIS A 133 2.39 -17.12 -2.07
N ALA A 134 1.41 -17.43 -2.94
CA ALA A 134 0.01 -17.11 -2.69
C ALA A 134 -0.51 -17.74 -1.40
N GLN A 135 -0.20 -19.01 -1.16
CA GLN A 135 -0.57 -19.72 0.08
C GLN A 135 0.04 -19.06 1.31
N ALA A 136 1.31 -18.68 1.26
CA ALA A 136 1.98 -18.01 2.38
C ALA A 136 1.32 -16.65 2.72
N VAL A 137 0.91 -15.89 1.71
CA VAL A 137 0.22 -14.60 1.90
C VAL A 137 -1.17 -14.81 2.52
N ILE A 138 -1.94 -15.79 2.03
CA ILE A 138 -3.28 -16.12 2.58
C ILE A 138 -3.16 -16.64 4.02
N ALA A 139 -2.19 -17.49 4.29
CA ALA A 139 -1.93 -17.99 5.65
C ALA A 139 -1.55 -16.88 6.63
N ALA A 140 -0.94 -15.79 6.16
CA ALA A 140 -0.67 -14.58 6.94
C ALA A 140 -1.91 -13.69 7.15
N GLY A 141 -3.06 -14.05 6.58
CA GLY A 141 -4.32 -13.32 6.71
C GLY A 141 -4.53 -12.22 5.68
N ASN A 142 -3.68 -12.13 4.66
CA ASN A 142 -3.77 -11.12 3.62
C ASN A 142 -4.41 -11.68 2.34
N PRO A 143 -5.19 -10.88 1.61
CA PRO A 143 -5.59 -11.22 0.26
C PRO A 143 -4.40 -11.21 -0.70
N VAL A 144 -4.51 -12.01 -1.75
CA VAL A 144 -3.56 -12.06 -2.86
C VAL A 144 -4.17 -11.42 -4.09
N LEU A 145 -3.36 -10.73 -4.88
CA LEU A 145 -3.69 -10.30 -6.22
C LEU A 145 -2.86 -11.10 -7.23
N VAL A 146 -3.54 -11.86 -8.08
CA VAL A 146 -2.92 -12.51 -9.25
C VAL A 146 -3.18 -11.63 -10.45
N GLU A 147 -2.12 -11.27 -11.18
CA GLU A 147 -2.21 -10.34 -12.31
C GLU A 147 -1.69 -10.95 -13.61
N SER A 148 -2.19 -10.43 -14.73
CA SER A 148 -1.55 -10.71 -16.03
C SER A 148 -0.18 -10.05 -16.08
N PHE A 149 0.81 -10.76 -16.61
CA PHE A 149 2.12 -10.18 -16.87
C PHE A 149 2.02 -9.10 -17.95
N LEU A 150 2.72 -7.99 -17.74
CA LEU A 150 2.89 -6.94 -18.74
C LEU A 150 4.31 -7.01 -19.27
N ASP A 151 4.44 -7.31 -20.56
CA ASP A 151 5.71 -7.30 -21.27
C ASP A 151 5.96 -5.89 -21.83
N GLY A 152 7.14 -5.35 -21.55
CA GLY A 152 7.54 -4.03 -22.03
C GLY A 152 8.63 -3.37 -21.19
N PRO A 153 9.16 -2.23 -21.63
CA PRO A 153 10.12 -1.46 -20.85
C PRO A 153 9.46 -0.89 -19.60
N GLU A 154 10.18 -0.96 -18.48
CA GLU A 154 9.77 -0.34 -17.23
C GLU A 154 10.28 1.11 -17.16
N ALA A 155 9.39 2.06 -16.86
CA ALA A 155 9.73 3.45 -16.65
C ALA A 155 9.15 3.95 -15.32
N VAL A 156 9.98 4.66 -14.55
CA VAL A 156 9.59 5.22 -13.25
C VAL A 156 9.71 6.73 -13.33
N SER A 157 8.59 7.45 -13.10
CA SER A 157 8.48 8.89 -13.37
C SER A 157 9.50 9.76 -12.63
N TYR A 158 9.82 9.43 -11.38
CA TYR A 158 10.78 10.21 -10.58
C TYR A 158 12.25 9.78 -10.77
N THR A 159 12.52 8.69 -11.48
CA THR A 159 13.88 8.20 -11.75
C THR A 159 14.25 8.21 -13.23
N HIS A 160 13.29 8.04 -14.12
CA HIS A 160 13.51 7.90 -15.56
C HIS A 160 12.97 9.09 -16.38
N LEU A 161 11.93 9.79 -15.88
CA LEU A 161 11.31 10.92 -16.58
C LEU A 161 11.70 12.24 -15.90
N ARG A 162 11.92 13.28 -16.72
CA ARG A 162 12.13 14.63 -16.22
C ARG A 162 10.78 15.35 -16.03
N ALA A 163 10.75 16.39 -15.20
CA ALA A 163 9.51 17.08 -14.83
C ALA A 163 8.73 17.66 -16.03
N HIS A 164 9.38 17.94 -17.15
CA HIS A 164 8.72 18.44 -18.37
C HIS A 164 8.33 17.33 -19.36
N GLU A 165 8.56 16.08 -19.01
CA GLU A 165 8.20 14.89 -19.81
C GLU A 165 6.95 14.18 -19.29
N THR A 166 6.38 14.67 -18.16
CA THR A 166 5.18 14.12 -17.50
C THR A 166 3.94 14.97 -17.74
#